data_6cb7573cdfb17d993767357c8acdfd8e
#
_entry.id   6cb7573cdfb17d993767357c8acdfd8e
#
_cell.length_a   1.000
_cell.length_b   1.000
_cell.length_c   1.000
_cell.angle_alpha   90.00
_cell.angle_beta   90.00
_cell.angle_gamma   90.00
#
_symmetry.space_group_name_H-M   'P 1'
#
loop_
_entity.id
_entity.type
_entity.pdbx_description
1 polymer ?
#
loop_
_entity_poly.entity_id
_entity_poly.type
_entity_poly.pdbx_seq_one_letter_code
_entity_poly.pdbx_strand_id
1 'polypeptide(L)'
;MTNVTTLKNQFLNNEHDSTLTDLYYDDVEMIKYQKERYVNALDKYIELFGEENVDIYSAPGRTEVGGNHTDHQHGMVLAASVNLDAIAIVGNNDKNTIELFSEGYSPLSISLDNIAVNEAEFGTTSALIKGVIAGMNDHGYKTGPFKAYVTSDVLNGAGLSSSAAFEAIIGTILSGLYNDMKVSPIDIAIIGQYAENVFFGKPCGLMDQMACSVGGFVHIDFKNPANPIVEKVDFDIADKGYSLCIVDTKGSHADLTDDYSAIPKEMKEVAALFGKEFLNDIPAEEFFSKLPEIFRKVGDRNILRAMHFFKDNERVQKEVDALKADDFDTFLSLIKESGDSSYKRLQNIYSNHDFQNQPVSIGIAISENVLGNNGVCRVHGGGFAGTIQAFVKTDF
;
A
#
# COMPACT_ATOMS: atom_id res chain seq x y z
N MET A 1 2.59 6.43 27.53
CA MET A 1 4.08 6.62 27.47
C MET A 1 4.77 5.94 28.66
N THR A 2 5.81 5.17 28.39
CA THR A 2 6.63 4.44 29.34
C THR A 2 8.07 4.92 29.23
N ASN A 3 8.85 4.91 30.34
CA ASN A 3 10.27 5.26 30.27
C ASN A 3 10.99 4.35 29.26
N VAL A 4 11.80 4.95 28.38
CA VAL A 4 12.44 4.28 27.23
C VAL A 4 13.34 3.12 27.65
N THR A 5 14.11 3.26 28.73
CA THR A 5 14.96 2.18 29.28
C THR A 5 14.12 1.05 29.88
N THR A 6 13.00 1.36 30.55
CA THR A 6 12.06 0.35 31.03
C THR A 6 11.46 -0.44 29.88
N LEU A 7 10.98 0.25 28.84
CA LEU A 7 10.41 -0.38 27.66
C LEU A 7 11.42 -1.28 26.95
N LYS A 8 12.67 -0.82 26.79
CA LYS A 8 13.77 -1.63 26.25
C LYS A 8 13.98 -2.92 27.05
N ASN A 9 13.99 -2.82 28.40
CA ASN A 9 14.16 -4.00 29.26
C ASN A 9 12.99 -4.97 29.13
N GLN A 10 11.77 -4.49 28.93
CA GLN A 10 10.60 -5.35 28.66
C GLN A 10 10.76 -6.17 27.38
N PHE A 11 11.26 -5.58 26.29
CA PHE A 11 11.60 -6.33 25.08
C PHE A 11 12.70 -7.38 25.32
N LEU A 12 13.78 -7.01 26.04
CA LEU A 12 14.87 -7.93 26.38
C LEU A 12 14.41 -9.09 27.26
N ASN A 13 13.41 -8.87 28.12
CA ASN A 13 12.82 -9.87 29.00
C ASN A 13 11.68 -10.67 28.39
N ASN A 14 11.43 -10.53 27.07
CA ASN A 14 10.37 -11.23 26.33
C ASN A 14 8.93 -10.86 26.73
N GLU A 15 8.73 -9.71 27.40
CA GLU A 15 7.40 -9.28 27.85
C GLU A 15 6.47 -8.85 26.68
N HIS A 16 7.04 -8.57 25.52
CA HIS A 16 6.31 -8.17 24.30
C HIS A 16 6.27 -9.26 23.21
N ASP A 17 6.74 -10.48 23.49
CA ASP A 17 6.82 -11.54 22.47
C ASP A 17 5.44 -11.89 21.89
N SER A 18 4.38 -11.93 22.70
CA SER A 18 3.01 -12.15 22.17
C SER A 18 2.56 -11.05 21.21
N THR A 19 2.88 -9.79 21.52
CA THR A 19 2.56 -8.66 20.62
C THR A 19 3.33 -8.75 19.32
N LEU A 20 4.62 -9.16 19.38
CA LEU A 20 5.42 -9.37 18.16
C LEU A 20 4.89 -10.54 17.34
N THR A 21 4.46 -11.63 17.99
CA THR A 21 3.80 -12.76 17.30
C THR A 21 2.52 -12.31 16.57
N ASP A 22 1.69 -11.52 17.22
CA ASP A 22 0.44 -11.01 16.63
C ASP A 22 0.71 -10.07 15.43
N LEU A 23 1.83 -9.33 15.45
CA LEU A 23 2.18 -8.39 14.38
C LEU A 23 2.95 -9.03 13.21
N TYR A 24 3.85 -10.00 13.51
CA TYR A 24 4.85 -10.47 12.55
C TYR A 24 4.81 -11.99 12.30
N TYR A 25 3.80 -12.68 12.81
CA TYR A 25 3.64 -14.13 12.74
C TYR A 25 4.49 -14.91 13.75
N ASP A 26 4.05 -16.12 14.10
CA ASP A 26 4.71 -17.02 15.08
C ASP A 26 5.87 -17.79 14.44
N ASP A 27 6.95 -17.06 14.15
CA ASP A 27 8.22 -17.59 13.67
C ASP A 27 9.36 -17.15 14.57
N VAL A 28 10.15 -18.08 15.08
CA VAL A 28 11.20 -17.83 16.08
C VAL A 28 12.28 -16.86 15.57
N GLU A 29 12.71 -16.99 14.32
CA GLU A 29 13.74 -16.12 13.75
C GLU A 29 13.16 -14.72 13.45
N MET A 30 11.91 -14.64 13.02
CA MET A 30 11.22 -13.38 12.80
C MET A 30 11.03 -12.63 14.13
N ILE A 31 10.55 -13.29 15.18
CA ILE A 31 10.37 -12.67 16.51
C ILE A 31 11.70 -12.18 17.07
N LYS A 32 12.76 -12.97 16.92
CA LYS A 32 14.11 -12.57 17.33
C LYS A 32 14.57 -11.33 16.56
N TYR A 33 14.42 -11.32 15.25
CA TYR A 33 14.79 -10.19 14.41
C TYR A 33 14.03 -8.92 14.82
N GLN A 34 12.71 -9.01 14.96
CA GLN A 34 11.89 -7.87 15.34
C GLN A 34 12.25 -7.35 16.75
N LYS A 35 12.48 -8.24 17.70
CA LYS A 35 12.94 -7.86 19.04
C LYS A 35 14.25 -7.06 18.97
N GLU A 36 15.24 -7.54 18.24
CA GLU A 36 16.51 -6.83 18.04
C GLU A 36 16.28 -5.45 17.38
N ARG A 37 15.40 -5.38 16.39
CA ARG A 37 15.03 -4.14 15.70
C ARG A 37 14.40 -3.12 16.61
N TYR A 38 13.42 -3.52 17.45
CA TYR A 38 12.79 -2.65 18.44
C TYR A 38 13.78 -2.17 19.49
N VAL A 39 14.62 -3.05 20.01
CA VAL A 39 15.67 -2.71 20.98
C VAL A 39 16.66 -1.70 20.38
N ASN A 40 17.11 -1.92 19.15
CA ASN A 40 18.02 -1.01 18.44
C ASN A 40 17.36 0.36 18.22
N ALA A 41 16.07 0.40 17.88
CA ALA A 41 15.34 1.65 17.71
C ALA A 41 15.23 2.45 19.02
N LEU A 42 14.99 1.76 20.16
CA LEU A 42 14.97 2.37 21.49
C LEU A 42 16.35 2.90 21.88
N ASP A 43 17.44 2.17 21.57
CA ASP A 43 18.80 2.62 21.80
C ASP A 43 19.15 3.86 20.98
N LYS A 44 18.73 3.90 19.71
CA LYS A 44 18.91 5.07 18.86
C LYS A 44 18.12 6.28 19.37
N TYR A 45 16.92 6.06 19.86
CA TYR A 45 16.15 7.14 20.48
C TYR A 45 16.87 7.71 21.72
N ILE A 46 17.40 6.85 22.59
CA ILE A 46 18.19 7.29 23.78
C ILE A 46 19.42 8.08 23.37
N GLU A 47 20.15 7.62 22.34
CA GLU A 47 21.33 8.30 21.80
C GLU A 47 21.00 9.73 21.32
N LEU A 48 19.85 9.91 20.65
CA LEU A 48 19.47 11.17 20.04
C LEU A 48 18.81 12.15 21.01
N PHE A 49 17.97 11.67 21.92
CA PHE A 49 17.09 12.50 22.72
C PHE A 49 17.26 12.32 24.23
N GLY A 50 18.03 11.30 24.65
CA GLY A 50 18.19 10.97 26.07
C GLY A 50 17.07 10.11 26.63
N GLU A 51 17.08 9.92 27.94
CA GLU A 51 16.07 9.13 28.66
C GLU A 51 14.81 9.95 28.93
N GLU A 52 13.68 9.45 28.47
CA GLU A 52 12.37 10.02 28.75
C GLU A 52 11.25 8.99 28.55
N ASN A 53 10.00 9.41 28.72
CA ASN A 53 8.85 8.56 28.43
C ASN A 53 8.51 8.61 26.93
N VAL A 54 8.32 7.42 26.34
CA VAL A 54 8.02 7.24 24.93
C VAL A 54 6.83 6.30 24.73
N ASP A 55 6.24 6.37 23.54
CA ASP A 55 5.36 5.35 22.97
C ASP A 55 5.97 4.81 21.68
N ILE A 56 5.56 3.61 21.28
CA ILE A 56 5.95 2.99 20.03
C ILE A 56 4.72 2.94 19.11
N TYR A 57 4.90 3.35 17.86
CA TYR A 57 3.90 3.26 16.80
C TYR A 57 4.44 2.43 15.63
N SER A 58 3.56 1.73 14.96
CA SER A 58 3.86 0.95 13.76
C SER A 58 2.82 1.22 12.68
N ALA A 59 3.26 1.26 11.42
CA ALA A 59 2.39 1.27 10.26
C ALA A 59 2.98 0.37 9.17
N PRO A 60 2.21 -0.61 8.68
CA PRO A 60 2.68 -1.58 7.69
C PRO A 60 2.77 -0.96 6.30
N GLY A 61 3.61 -1.57 5.44
CA GLY A 61 3.46 -1.47 4.00
C GLY A 61 2.25 -2.25 3.50
N ARG A 62 1.98 -2.18 2.19
CA ARG A 62 0.84 -2.86 1.57
C ARG A 62 1.21 -3.61 0.30
N THR A 63 0.38 -4.57 -0.06
CA THR A 63 0.38 -5.25 -1.36
C THR A 63 -1.00 -5.12 -2.03
N GLU A 64 -1.03 -4.96 -3.35
CA GLU A 64 -2.24 -5.11 -4.15
C GLU A 64 -2.48 -6.59 -4.39
N VAL A 65 -3.62 -7.11 -3.96
CA VAL A 65 -3.97 -8.53 -4.08
C VAL A 65 -4.80 -8.78 -5.34
N GLY A 66 -5.83 -7.99 -5.56
CA GLY A 66 -6.72 -8.07 -6.73
C GLY A 66 -7.21 -6.70 -7.19
N GLY A 67 -7.72 -6.61 -8.43
CA GLY A 67 -8.20 -5.36 -9.00
C GLY A 67 -7.10 -4.51 -9.62
N ASN A 68 -6.23 -5.12 -10.42
CA ASN A 68 -5.10 -4.45 -11.03
C ASN A 68 -5.53 -3.29 -11.95
N HIS A 69 -5.23 -2.03 -11.56
CA HIS A 69 -5.61 -0.80 -12.25
C HIS A 69 -7.13 -0.56 -12.38
N THR A 70 -7.95 -1.17 -11.52
CA THR A 70 -9.40 -0.94 -11.51
C THR A 70 -9.78 0.36 -10.79
N ASP A 71 -9.01 0.79 -9.81
CA ASP A 71 -9.18 2.02 -9.02
C ASP A 71 -9.22 3.29 -9.89
N HIS A 72 -8.40 3.38 -10.93
CA HIS A 72 -8.38 4.51 -11.88
C HIS A 72 -9.69 4.67 -12.67
N GLN A 73 -10.55 3.65 -12.65
CA GLN A 73 -11.86 3.63 -13.29
C GLN A 73 -13.00 3.53 -12.28
N HIS A 74 -12.74 3.90 -11.03
CA HIS A 74 -13.69 3.83 -9.90
C HIS A 74 -14.18 2.41 -9.59
N GLY A 75 -13.36 1.40 -9.88
CA GLY A 75 -13.63 0.00 -9.62
C GLY A 75 -13.30 -0.44 -8.20
N MET A 76 -13.35 -1.75 -7.99
CA MET A 76 -13.03 -2.40 -6.72
C MET A 76 -11.58 -2.89 -6.71
N VAL A 77 -10.97 -2.88 -5.55
CA VAL A 77 -9.65 -3.48 -5.30
C VAL A 77 -9.69 -4.33 -4.04
N LEU A 78 -8.87 -5.37 -3.99
CA LEU A 78 -8.51 -6.11 -2.79
C LEU A 78 -7.04 -5.85 -2.52
N ALA A 79 -6.74 -5.24 -1.38
CA ALA A 79 -5.39 -4.97 -0.92
C ALA A 79 -5.14 -5.63 0.43
N ALA A 80 -3.89 -5.79 0.82
CA ALA A 80 -3.54 -6.30 2.14
C ALA A 80 -2.34 -5.53 2.71
N SER A 81 -2.30 -5.36 4.03
CA SER A 81 -1.07 -5.00 4.71
C SER A 81 -0.08 -6.16 4.70
N VAL A 82 1.20 -5.84 4.78
CA VAL A 82 2.28 -6.83 4.88
C VAL A 82 2.95 -6.72 6.26
N ASN A 83 3.69 -7.73 6.66
CA ASN A 83 4.44 -7.76 7.92
C ASN A 83 5.80 -7.01 7.84
N LEU A 84 5.98 -6.16 6.84
CA LEU A 84 7.06 -5.19 6.74
C LEU A 84 6.48 -3.82 7.05
N ASP A 85 6.98 -3.17 8.09
CA ASP A 85 6.42 -1.92 8.60
C ASP A 85 7.47 -0.84 8.84
N ALA A 86 6.99 0.37 9.04
CA ALA A 86 7.73 1.45 9.67
C ALA A 86 7.38 1.48 11.16
N ILE A 87 8.39 1.51 12.03
CA ILE A 87 8.21 1.72 13.47
C ILE A 87 8.78 3.08 13.89
N ALA A 88 8.12 3.73 14.85
CA ALA A 88 8.53 5.01 15.41
C ALA A 88 8.58 4.93 16.93
N ILE A 89 9.70 5.32 17.51
CA ILE A 89 9.83 5.61 18.95
C ILE A 89 9.57 7.09 19.13
N VAL A 90 8.56 7.46 19.90
CA VAL A 90 8.02 8.82 19.94
C VAL A 90 7.95 9.35 21.36
N GLY A 91 8.52 10.53 21.57
CA GLY A 91 8.44 11.28 22.82
C GLY A 91 7.83 12.67 22.63
N ASN A 92 7.50 13.31 23.74
CA ASN A 92 7.01 14.69 23.73
C ASN A 92 8.11 15.67 23.31
N ASN A 93 7.71 16.79 22.71
CA ASN A 93 8.61 17.90 22.41
C ASN A 93 8.07 19.19 23.06
N ASP A 94 8.90 19.85 23.87
CA ASP A 94 8.54 21.11 24.53
C ASP A 94 8.63 22.33 23.58
N LYS A 95 9.26 22.14 22.41
CA LYS A 95 9.32 23.17 21.35
C LYS A 95 8.11 22.99 20.42
N ASN A 96 7.66 24.07 19.81
CA ASN A 96 6.58 24.03 18.81
C ASN A 96 7.07 23.47 17.45
N THR A 97 7.75 22.32 17.48
CA THR A 97 8.35 21.65 16.31
C THR A 97 8.14 20.15 16.34
N ILE A 98 8.13 19.53 15.15
CA ILE A 98 8.34 18.10 14.99
C ILE A 98 9.82 17.89 14.70
N GLU A 99 10.50 17.11 15.53
CA GLU A 99 11.89 16.68 15.32
C GLU A 99 11.88 15.20 14.93
N LEU A 100 12.26 14.89 13.67
CA LEU A 100 12.23 13.53 13.14
C LEU A 100 13.63 13.11 12.68
N PHE A 101 14.05 11.93 13.17
CA PHE A 101 15.24 11.22 12.70
C PHE A 101 14.78 9.90 12.07
N SER A 102 14.84 9.82 10.76
CA SER A 102 14.55 8.58 10.03
C SER A 102 15.85 7.91 9.61
N GLU A 103 15.95 6.60 9.82
CA GLU A 103 17.15 5.84 9.51
C GLU A 103 17.54 5.98 8.03
N GLY A 104 18.81 6.34 7.76
CA GLY A 104 19.30 6.54 6.39
C GLY A 104 18.96 7.89 5.77
N TYR A 105 18.28 8.79 6.49
CA TYR A 105 17.88 10.11 6.00
C TYR A 105 18.43 11.23 6.88
N SER A 106 18.53 12.44 6.31
CA SER A 106 18.90 13.62 7.07
C SER A 106 17.84 13.97 8.12
N PRO A 107 18.25 14.42 9.32
CA PRO A 107 17.32 14.87 10.35
C PRO A 107 16.42 16.01 9.86
N LEU A 108 15.16 15.99 10.30
CA LEU A 108 14.17 17.02 9.99
C LEU A 108 13.72 17.74 11.26
N SER A 109 13.52 19.06 11.12
CA SER A 109 12.89 19.90 12.14
C SER A 109 11.84 20.77 11.45
N ILE A 110 10.56 20.56 11.79
CA ILE A 110 9.41 21.20 11.15
C ILE A 110 8.71 22.06 12.18
N SER A 111 8.66 23.41 11.94
CA SER A 111 7.88 24.33 12.79
C SER A 111 6.39 24.15 12.51
N LEU A 112 5.61 24.14 13.61
CA LEU A 112 4.14 24.10 13.56
C LEU A 112 3.52 25.49 13.42
N ASP A 113 4.32 26.57 13.40
CA ASP A 113 3.81 27.94 13.26
C ASP A 113 3.29 28.24 11.85
N ASN A 114 3.76 27.51 10.84
CA ASN A 114 3.35 27.71 9.46
C ASN A 114 3.21 26.36 8.73
N ILE A 115 2.00 25.86 8.69
CA ILE A 115 1.61 24.63 7.98
C ILE A 115 0.82 25.08 6.74
N ALA A 116 1.54 25.45 5.68
CA ALA A 116 0.97 25.85 4.39
C ALA A 116 1.64 25.07 3.25
N VAL A 117 0.90 24.91 2.16
CA VAL A 117 1.44 24.35 0.91
C VAL A 117 2.58 25.24 0.41
N ASN A 118 3.71 24.63 0.09
CA ASN A 118 4.86 25.29 -0.48
C ASN A 118 5.39 24.45 -1.65
N GLU A 119 5.18 24.92 -2.88
CA GLU A 119 5.62 24.19 -4.07
C GLU A 119 7.14 23.92 -4.11
N ALA A 120 7.94 24.75 -3.44
CA ALA A 120 9.39 24.52 -3.34
C ALA A 120 9.75 23.30 -2.46
N GLU A 121 8.80 22.80 -1.67
CA GLU A 121 8.95 21.60 -0.84
C GLU A 121 8.36 20.34 -1.50
N PHE A 122 7.77 20.44 -2.69
CA PHE A 122 7.22 19.28 -3.38
C PHE A 122 8.26 18.15 -3.51
N GLY A 123 7.83 16.91 -3.31
CA GLY A 123 8.69 15.74 -3.31
C GLY A 123 9.51 15.54 -2.03
N THR A 124 9.29 16.33 -0.97
CA THR A 124 10.05 16.21 0.29
C THR A 124 9.24 15.56 1.41
N THR A 125 9.93 14.87 2.31
CA THR A 125 9.34 14.31 3.54
C THR A 125 8.69 15.39 4.42
N SER A 126 9.26 16.61 4.45
CA SER A 126 8.68 17.73 5.18
C SER A 126 7.30 18.10 4.66
N ALA A 127 7.09 18.07 3.34
CA ALA A 127 5.81 18.36 2.72
C ALA A 127 4.75 17.30 3.12
N LEU A 128 5.11 16.01 3.11
CA LEU A 128 4.21 14.94 3.57
C LEU A 128 3.77 15.15 5.03
N ILE A 129 4.69 15.41 5.94
CA ILE A 129 4.37 15.63 7.36
C ILE A 129 3.45 16.85 7.53
N LYS A 130 3.78 17.97 6.87
CA LYS A 130 2.93 19.19 6.87
C LYS A 130 1.53 18.89 6.33
N GLY A 131 1.44 18.11 5.26
CA GLY A 131 0.17 17.69 4.66
C GLY A 131 -0.68 16.85 5.61
N VAL A 132 -0.09 15.89 6.33
CA VAL A 132 -0.80 15.12 7.35
C VAL A 132 -1.30 16.02 8.48
N ILE A 133 -0.46 16.95 8.97
CA ILE A 133 -0.87 17.91 10.01
C ILE A 133 -2.03 18.78 9.55
N ALA A 134 -1.94 19.34 8.32
CA ALA A 134 -3.00 20.16 7.74
C ALA A 134 -4.31 19.38 7.61
N GLY A 135 -4.25 18.17 7.04
CA GLY A 135 -5.40 17.30 6.89
C GLY A 135 -6.03 16.91 8.24
N MET A 136 -5.24 16.61 9.27
CA MET A 136 -5.73 16.36 10.63
C MET A 136 -6.50 17.58 11.16
N ASN A 137 -5.93 18.78 11.02
CA ASN A 137 -6.57 20.02 11.47
C ASN A 137 -7.87 20.29 10.72
N ASP A 138 -7.90 20.09 9.40
CA ASP A 138 -9.09 20.29 8.55
C ASP A 138 -10.22 19.33 8.91
N HIS A 139 -9.89 18.13 9.40
CA HIS A 139 -10.86 17.15 9.92
C HIS A 139 -11.23 17.39 11.39
N GLY A 140 -10.71 18.44 12.02
CA GLY A 140 -11.01 18.82 13.41
C GLY A 140 -10.27 18.00 14.47
N TYR A 141 -9.26 17.24 14.09
CA TYR A 141 -8.38 16.52 15.00
C TYR A 141 -7.30 17.45 15.58
N LYS A 142 -6.85 17.13 16.79
CA LYS A 142 -5.76 17.87 17.43
C LYS A 142 -4.42 17.43 16.87
N THR A 143 -3.53 18.38 16.70
CA THR A 143 -2.13 18.16 16.34
C THR A 143 -1.21 18.89 17.32
N GLY A 144 0.05 18.49 17.37
CA GLY A 144 1.02 19.12 18.23
C GLY A 144 2.44 18.61 18.01
N PRO A 145 3.41 19.15 18.78
CA PRO A 145 4.82 18.83 18.63
C PRO A 145 5.18 17.45 19.20
N PHE A 146 6.09 16.77 18.53
CA PHE A 146 6.69 15.54 19.03
C PHE A 146 8.12 15.39 18.52
N LYS A 147 8.86 14.46 19.09
CA LYS A 147 10.14 14.02 18.53
C LYS A 147 10.11 12.51 18.34
N ALA A 148 10.71 12.04 17.25
CA ALA A 148 10.67 10.63 16.89
C ALA A 148 11.95 10.14 16.24
N TYR A 149 12.29 8.88 16.52
CA TYR A 149 13.18 8.08 15.71
C TYR A 149 12.35 7.05 14.94
N VAL A 150 12.57 6.96 13.62
CA VAL A 150 11.82 6.08 12.72
C VAL A 150 12.80 5.15 12.01
N THR A 151 12.48 3.85 11.96
CA THR A 151 13.14 2.86 11.10
C THR A 151 12.09 2.08 10.33
N SER A 152 12.41 1.59 9.13
CA SER A 152 11.43 0.97 8.25
C SER A 152 12.01 -0.23 7.50
N ASP A 153 11.28 -1.35 7.56
CA ASP A 153 11.49 -2.53 6.72
C ASP A 153 10.69 -2.45 5.40
N VAL A 154 9.85 -1.42 5.23
CA VAL A 154 9.13 -1.19 3.97
C VAL A 154 10.10 -0.70 2.92
N LEU A 155 10.50 -1.60 2.03
CA LEU A 155 11.52 -1.33 1.01
C LEU A 155 11.05 -0.25 0.03
N ASN A 156 11.89 0.78 -0.15
CA ASN A 156 11.68 1.79 -1.17
C ASN A 156 11.81 1.19 -2.58
N GLY A 157 10.85 1.50 -3.46
CA GLY A 157 10.88 1.02 -4.84
C GLY A 157 10.44 -0.43 -5.05
N ALA A 158 10.12 -1.18 -4.00
CA ALA A 158 9.63 -2.55 -4.10
C ALA A 158 8.09 -2.65 -4.32
N GLY A 159 7.42 -1.54 -4.56
CA GLY A 159 5.97 -1.53 -4.76
C GLY A 159 5.15 -1.76 -3.47
N LEU A 160 5.75 -1.61 -2.28
CA LEU A 160 5.11 -1.81 -0.98
C LEU A 160 4.58 -0.51 -0.34
N SER A 161 4.61 0.60 -1.07
CA SER A 161 4.11 1.93 -0.66
C SER A 161 4.72 2.49 0.63
N SER A 162 6.03 2.67 0.63
CA SER A 162 6.74 3.29 1.75
C SER A 162 6.24 4.71 2.08
N SER A 163 5.78 5.51 1.09
CA SER A 163 5.17 6.82 1.33
C SER A 163 3.88 6.71 2.13
N ALA A 164 2.96 5.82 1.71
CA ALA A 164 1.69 5.63 2.41
C ALA A 164 1.87 5.07 3.84
N ALA A 165 2.82 4.15 4.04
CA ALA A 165 3.18 3.67 5.37
C ALA A 165 3.72 4.81 6.26
N PHE A 166 4.53 5.71 5.67
CA PHE A 166 5.05 6.87 6.37
C PHE A 166 3.94 7.88 6.73
N GLU A 167 3.01 8.16 5.82
CA GLU A 167 1.84 9.01 6.07
C GLU A 167 0.96 8.40 7.18
N ALA A 168 0.70 7.10 7.10
CA ALA A 168 -0.07 6.37 8.08
C ALA A 168 0.58 6.41 9.47
N ILE A 169 1.91 6.25 9.59
CA ILE A 169 2.57 6.29 10.89
C ILE A 169 2.52 7.70 11.50
N ILE A 170 2.68 8.77 10.71
CA ILE A 170 2.55 10.15 11.21
C ILE A 170 1.12 10.42 11.69
N GLY A 171 0.10 10.01 10.91
CA GLY A 171 -1.30 10.10 11.33
C GLY A 171 -1.59 9.32 12.61
N THR A 172 -1.04 8.11 12.74
CA THR A 172 -1.19 7.27 13.92
C THR A 172 -0.50 7.87 15.14
N ILE A 173 0.68 8.45 15.00
CA ILE A 173 1.37 9.19 16.08
C ILE A 173 0.49 10.35 16.59
N LEU A 174 -0.05 11.17 15.70
CA LEU A 174 -0.93 12.28 16.05
C LEU A 174 -2.24 11.80 16.68
N SER A 175 -2.77 10.67 16.21
CA SER A 175 -3.92 10.00 16.82
C SER A 175 -3.64 9.61 18.28
N GLY A 176 -2.50 8.99 18.52
CA GLY A 176 -2.11 8.53 19.87
C GLY A 176 -1.81 9.66 20.83
N LEU A 177 -0.97 10.61 20.41
CA LEU A 177 -0.52 11.68 21.27
C LEU A 177 -1.61 12.70 21.65
N TYR A 178 -2.51 12.99 20.70
CA TYR A 178 -3.42 14.14 20.83
C TYR A 178 -4.90 13.79 20.73
N ASN A 179 -5.26 12.57 20.33
CA ASN A 179 -6.65 12.18 20.04
C ASN A 179 -7.05 10.83 20.65
N ASP A 180 -6.34 10.34 21.69
CA ASP A 180 -6.65 9.09 22.41
C ASP A 180 -6.81 7.86 21.49
N MET A 181 -6.05 7.78 20.40
CA MET A 181 -6.17 6.75 19.35
C MET A 181 -7.58 6.67 18.71
N LYS A 182 -8.31 7.80 18.64
CA LYS A 182 -9.70 7.82 18.12
C LYS A 182 -9.83 8.30 16.69
N VAL A 183 -8.74 8.73 16.04
CA VAL A 183 -8.77 9.01 14.61
C VAL A 183 -8.99 7.70 13.86
N SER A 184 -10.02 7.64 13.02
CA SER A 184 -10.30 6.39 12.32
C SER A 184 -9.20 6.05 11.31
N PRO A 185 -8.89 4.77 11.07
CA PRO A 185 -7.95 4.37 10.02
C PRO A 185 -8.32 4.90 8.63
N ILE A 186 -9.61 5.03 8.35
CA ILE A 186 -10.12 5.60 7.09
C ILE A 186 -9.78 7.08 6.99
N ASP A 187 -9.96 7.85 8.09
CA ASP A 187 -9.59 9.27 8.10
C ASP A 187 -8.07 9.43 7.93
N ILE A 188 -7.26 8.60 8.60
CA ILE A 188 -5.79 8.61 8.42
C ILE A 188 -5.43 8.39 6.95
N ALA A 189 -6.09 7.44 6.27
CA ALA A 189 -5.84 7.16 4.86
C ALA A 189 -6.22 8.35 3.95
N ILE A 190 -7.39 8.96 4.17
CA ILE A 190 -7.86 10.13 3.41
C ILE A 190 -6.91 11.33 3.62
N ILE A 191 -6.47 11.54 4.85
CA ILE A 191 -5.51 12.58 5.21
C ILE A 191 -4.15 12.33 4.56
N GLY A 192 -3.68 11.07 4.53
CA GLY A 192 -2.45 10.67 3.83
C GLY A 192 -2.53 10.98 2.35
N GLN A 193 -3.59 10.56 1.68
CA GLN A 193 -3.82 10.89 0.26
C GLN A 193 -3.84 12.41 0.00
N TYR A 194 -4.50 13.17 0.86
CA TYR A 194 -4.49 14.63 0.77
C TYR A 194 -3.07 15.19 0.89
N ALA A 195 -2.28 14.66 1.83
CA ALA A 195 -0.88 15.07 2.00
C ALA A 195 -0.05 14.79 0.73
N GLU A 196 -0.20 13.61 0.12
CA GLU A 196 0.53 13.25 -1.10
C GLU A 196 0.09 14.09 -2.30
N ASN A 197 -1.22 14.29 -2.48
CA ASN A 197 -1.75 15.03 -3.63
C ASN A 197 -1.52 16.54 -3.55
N VAL A 198 -1.67 17.16 -2.38
CA VAL A 198 -1.71 18.60 -2.22
C VAL A 198 -0.37 19.18 -1.74
N PHE A 199 0.29 18.54 -0.79
CA PHE A 199 1.54 19.03 -0.21
C PHE A 199 2.78 18.45 -0.88
N PHE A 200 2.76 17.14 -1.18
CA PHE A 200 3.88 16.49 -1.86
C PHE A 200 3.86 16.73 -3.37
N GLY A 201 2.70 17.04 -3.94
CA GLY A 201 2.54 17.39 -5.36
C GLY A 201 2.52 16.18 -6.29
N LYS A 202 2.25 14.97 -5.79
CA LYS A 202 2.15 13.74 -6.58
C LYS A 202 0.74 13.18 -6.51
N PRO A 203 -0.04 13.25 -7.61
CA PRO A 203 -1.37 12.64 -7.66
C PRO A 203 -1.31 11.12 -7.43
N CYS A 204 -2.07 10.63 -6.46
CA CYS A 204 -2.21 9.21 -6.15
C CYS A 204 -3.67 8.81 -5.90
N GLY A 205 -3.96 7.51 -6.06
CA GLY A 205 -5.20 6.89 -5.59
C GLY A 205 -5.22 6.76 -4.05
N LEU A 206 -6.30 6.21 -3.51
CA LEU A 206 -6.49 6.06 -2.06
C LEU A 206 -6.17 4.63 -1.56
N MET A 207 -5.95 3.67 -2.47
CA MET A 207 -5.74 2.26 -2.13
C MET A 207 -4.56 2.07 -1.17
N ASP A 208 -3.45 2.71 -1.45
CA ASP A 208 -2.20 2.55 -0.72
C ASP A 208 -2.34 2.98 0.74
N GLN A 209 -2.84 4.20 0.93
CA GLN A 209 -3.07 4.75 2.27
C GLN A 209 -4.11 3.94 3.04
N MET A 210 -5.17 3.48 2.34
CA MET A 210 -6.23 2.70 2.98
C MET A 210 -5.70 1.35 3.49
N ALA A 211 -4.93 0.63 2.67
CA ALA A 211 -4.38 -0.66 3.06
C ALA A 211 -3.33 -0.54 4.19
N CYS A 212 -2.47 0.51 4.16
CA CYS A 212 -1.50 0.77 5.22
C CYS A 212 -2.15 1.18 6.54
N SER A 213 -3.29 1.88 6.49
CA SER A 213 -3.96 2.41 7.71
C SER A 213 -4.94 1.42 8.32
N VAL A 214 -5.72 0.70 7.52
CA VAL A 214 -6.77 -0.22 8.01
C VAL A 214 -6.17 -1.55 8.47
N GLY A 215 -5.16 -2.04 7.76
CA GLY A 215 -4.46 -3.30 8.07
C GLY A 215 -5.27 -4.57 7.76
N GLY A 216 -4.56 -5.69 7.58
CA GLY A 216 -5.14 -6.96 7.11
C GLY A 216 -5.59 -6.90 5.66
N PHE A 217 -6.48 -7.77 5.25
CA PHE A 217 -7.11 -7.70 3.93
C PHE A 217 -8.20 -6.62 3.92
N VAL A 218 -8.18 -5.77 2.90
CA VAL A 218 -9.12 -4.65 2.74
C VAL A 218 -9.72 -4.67 1.35
N HIS A 219 -11.03 -4.83 1.28
CA HIS A 219 -11.81 -4.62 0.07
C HIS A 219 -12.23 -3.16 -0.01
N ILE A 220 -12.00 -2.52 -1.14
CA ILE A 220 -12.33 -1.11 -1.34
C ILE A 220 -13.13 -0.98 -2.64
N ASP A 221 -14.35 -0.43 -2.55
CA ASP A 221 -15.16 -0.05 -3.72
C ASP A 221 -15.06 1.46 -3.92
N PHE A 222 -14.41 1.87 -5.01
CA PHE A 222 -14.21 3.26 -5.41
C PHE A 222 -15.36 3.81 -6.27
N LYS A 223 -16.52 3.18 -6.31
CA LYS A 223 -17.67 3.69 -7.08
C LYS A 223 -18.01 5.14 -6.73
N ASN A 224 -17.79 5.53 -5.49
CA ASN A 224 -17.79 6.93 -5.07
C ASN A 224 -16.44 7.25 -4.43
N PRO A 225 -15.45 7.79 -5.18
CA PRO A 225 -14.11 8.03 -4.66
C PRO A 225 -14.04 9.01 -3.49
N ALA A 226 -15.02 9.92 -3.37
CA ALA A 226 -15.10 10.85 -2.24
C ALA A 226 -15.55 10.16 -0.94
N ASN A 227 -16.26 9.03 -1.05
CA ASN A 227 -16.73 8.21 0.07
C ASN A 227 -16.68 6.74 -0.34
N PRO A 228 -15.48 6.13 -0.42
CA PRO A 228 -15.33 4.73 -0.80
C PRO A 228 -15.95 3.82 0.25
N ILE A 229 -16.47 2.67 -0.20
CA ILE A 229 -16.88 1.61 0.71
C ILE A 229 -15.65 0.80 1.06
N VAL A 230 -15.31 0.73 2.34
CA VAL A 230 -14.13 0.04 2.85
C VAL A 230 -14.58 -1.08 3.77
N GLU A 231 -14.19 -2.30 3.45
CA GLU A 231 -14.52 -3.49 4.21
C GLU A 231 -13.24 -4.25 4.57
N LYS A 232 -12.99 -4.44 5.86
CA LYS A 232 -11.94 -5.36 6.33
C LYS A 232 -12.41 -6.80 6.15
N VAL A 233 -11.58 -7.62 5.48
CA VAL A 233 -11.82 -9.05 5.31
C VAL A 233 -10.94 -9.79 6.33
N ASP A 234 -11.58 -10.45 7.28
CA ASP A 234 -10.89 -11.20 8.33
C ASP A 234 -10.40 -12.54 7.77
N PHE A 235 -9.12 -12.60 7.42
CA PHE A 235 -8.50 -13.78 6.82
C PHE A 235 -6.98 -13.74 7.04
N ASP A 236 -6.40 -14.87 7.40
CA ASP A 236 -4.96 -15.07 7.49
C ASP A 236 -4.51 -16.19 6.53
N ILE A 237 -3.61 -15.84 5.60
CA ILE A 237 -3.05 -16.79 4.63
C ILE A 237 -2.12 -17.80 5.28
N ALA A 238 -1.49 -17.46 6.40
CA ALA A 238 -0.61 -18.34 7.14
C ALA A 238 -1.38 -19.54 7.74
N ASP A 239 -2.63 -19.33 8.16
CA ASP A 239 -3.53 -20.42 8.62
C ASP A 239 -3.84 -21.44 7.52
N LYS A 240 -3.65 -21.06 6.25
CA LYS A 240 -3.78 -21.95 5.09
C LYS A 240 -2.46 -22.63 4.69
N GLY A 241 -1.39 -22.39 5.44
CA GLY A 241 -0.06 -22.90 5.13
C GLY A 241 0.55 -22.25 3.88
N TYR A 242 0.28 -20.98 3.66
CA TYR A 242 0.85 -20.20 2.57
C TYR A 242 1.53 -18.93 3.08
N SER A 243 2.51 -18.48 2.32
CA SER A 243 3.17 -17.17 2.48
C SER A 243 2.98 -16.34 1.23
N LEU A 244 2.83 -15.04 1.40
CA LEU A 244 2.86 -14.09 0.31
C LEU A 244 4.30 -13.60 0.11
N CYS A 245 4.84 -13.81 -1.09
CA CYS A 245 6.19 -13.41 -1.47
C CYS A 245 6.14 -12.31 -2.51
N ILE A 246 6.91 -11.25 -2.31
CA ILE A 246 7.17 -10.21 -3.31
C ILE A 246 8.56 -10.43 -3.87
N VAL A 247 8.65 -10.65 -5.18
CA VAL A 247 9.92 -10.94 -5.87
C VAL A 247 10.28 -9.75 -6.74
N ASP A 248 11.41 -9.11 -6.43
CA ASP A 248 11.97 -8.02 -7.23
C ASP A 248 12.62 -8.57 -8.50
N THR A 249 12.08 -8.22 -9.65
CA THR A 249 12.58 -8.66 -10.96
C THR A 249 13.78 -7.84 -11.45
N LYS A 250 14.22 -6.84 -10.66
CA LYS A 250 15.31 -5.91 -11.00
C LYS A 250 15.04 -5.06 -12.24
N GLY A 251 13.79 -4.94 -12.66
CA GLY A 251 13.38 -4.04 -13.74
C GLY A 251 13.40 -2.59 -13.29
N SER A 252 13.85 -1.69 -14.18
CA SER A 252 13.84 -0.25 -13.91
C SER A 252 12.48 0.37 -14.23
N HIS A 253 12.00 1.27 -13.37
CA HIS A 253 10.83 2.10 -13.63
C HIS A 253 11.16 3.40 -14.39
N ALA A 254 12.43 3.62 -14.74
CA ALA A 254 12.83 4.78 -15.53
C ALA A 254 12.14 4.74 -16.91
N ASP A 255 11.66 5.89 -17.36
CA ASP A 255 11.03 6.09 -18.68
C ASP A 255 9.71 5.34 -18.93
N LEU A 256 9.02 4.85 -17.88
CA LEU A 256 7.73 4.14 -17.99
C LEU A 256 6.50 5.03 -17.78
N THR A 257 6.66 6.34 -17.61
CA THR A 257 5.57 7.28 -17.34
C THR A 257 4.48 7.23 -18.41
N ASP A 258 4.86 7.11 -19.69
CA ASP A 258 3.93 7.04 -20.82
C ASP A 258 3.12 5.73 -20.78
N ASP A 259 3.74 4.61 -20.42
CA ASP A 259 3.07 3.32 -20.32
C ASP A 259 2.03 3.33 -19.18
N TYR A 260 2.37 3.88 -18.01
CA TYR A 260 1.44 4.02 -16.89
C TYR A 260 0.28 4.97 -17.22
N SER A 261 0.56 6.12 -17.81
CA SER A 261 -0.47 7.11 -18.15
C SER A 261 -1.40 6.64 -19.27
N ALA A 262 -0.93 5.75 -20.14
CA ALA A 262 -1.73 5.16 -21.21
C ALA A 262 -2.86 4.26 -20.68
N ILE A 263 -2.72 3.61 -19.52
CA ILE A 263 -3.74 2.71 -18.98
C ILE A 263 -5.05 3.46 -18.68
N PRO A 264 -5.09 4.44 -17.77
CA PRO A 264 -6.31 5.16 -17.47
C PRO A 264 -6.83 5.96 -18.68
N LYS A 265 -5.94 6.52 -19.49
CA LYS A 265 -6.31 7.26 -20.70
C LYS A 265 -7.08 6.39 -21.69
N GLU A 266 -6.55 5.23 -22.05
CA GLU A 266 -7.18 4.34 -23.01
C GLU A 266 -8.52 3.77 -22.50
N MET A 267 -8.64 3.50 -21.20
CA MET A 267 -9.90 3.11 -20.58
C MET A 267 -10.94 4.23 -20.65
N LYS A 268 -10.55 5.50 -20.38
CA LYS A 268 -11.43 6.67 -20.52
C LYS A 268 -11.87 6.90 -21.98
N GLU A 269 -11.02 6.65 -22.95
CA GLU A 269 -11.39 6.73 -24.38
C GLU A 269 -12.50 5.73 -24.73
N VAL A 270 -12.50 4.53 -24.12
CA VAL A 270 -13.62 3.58 -24.28
C VAL A 270 -14.87 4.08 -23.56
N ALA A 271 -14.75 4.59 -22.32
CA ALA A 271 -15.88 5.13 -21.56
C ALA A 271 -16.57 6.27 -22.32
N ALA A 272 -15.80 7.13 -22.99
CA ALA A 272 -16.32 8.23 -23.80
C ALA A 272 -17.21 7.76 -24.96
N LEU A 273 -17.02 6.55 -25.51
CA LEU A 273 -17.92 5.98 -26.55
C LEU A 273 -19.33 5.71 -26.02
N PHE A 274 -19.48 5.62 -24.69
CA PHE A 274 -20.75 5.46 -23.99
C PHE A 274 -21.26 6.79 -23.36
N GLY A 275 -20.58 7.91 -23.63
CA GLY A 275 -20.90 9.21 -23.01
C GLY A 275 -20.61 9.26 -21.52
N LYS A 276 -19.64 8.45 -21.05
CA LYS A 276 -19.20 8.36 -19.65
C LYS A 276 -17.75 8.78 -19.51
N GLU A 277 -17.35 9.14 -18.29
CA GLU A 277 -15.97 9.45 -17.97
C GLU A 277 -15.19 8.21 -17.52
N PHE A 278 -15.85 7.33 -16.76
CA PHE A 278 -15.24 6.13 -16.20
C PHE A 278 -15.98 4.87 -16.62
N LEU A 279 -15.26 3.76 -16.73
CA LEU A 279 -15.83 2.46 -17.11
C LEU A 279 -16.84 1.94 -16.08
N ASN A 280 -16.65 2.24 -14.81
CA ASN A 280 -17.58 1.80 -13.75
C ASN A 280 -18.98 2.44 -13.85
N ASP A 281 -19.13 3.51 -14.61
CA ASP A 281 -20.43 4.15 -14.91
C ASP A 281 -21.23 3.40 -15.99
N ILE A 282 -20.64 2.35 -16.57
CA ILE A 282 -21.21 1.57 -17.65
C ILE A 282 -21.55 0.16 -17.14
N PRO A 283 -22.80 -0.32 -17.28
CA PRO A 283 -23.09 -1.72 -16.99
C PRO A 283 -22.24 -2.67 -17.86
N ALA A 284 -21.61 -3.68 -17.25
CA ALA A 284 -20.77 -4.63 -17.96
C ALA A 284 -21.50 -5.30 -19.13
N GLU A 285 -22.78 -5.68 -18.94
CA GLU A 285 -23.61 -6.26 -19.99
C GLU A 285 -23.76 -5.31 -21.20
N GLU A 286 -23.97 -4.01 -20.93
CA GLU A 286 -24.05 -3.00 -21.98
C GLU A 286 -22.75 -2.91 -22.77
N PHE A 287 -21.59 -2.86 -22.09
CA PHE A 287 -20.29 -2.84 -22.74
C PHE A 287 -20.10 -4.06 -23.66
N PHE A 288 -20.30 -5.28 -23.14
CA PHE A 288 -20.08 -6.50 -23.91
C PHE A 288 -21.08 -6.65 -25.06
N SER A 289 -22.32 -6.21 -24.91
CA SER A 289 -23.32 -6.24 -26.00
C SER A 289 -22.98 -5.31 -27.17
N LYS A 290 -22.35 -4.17 -26.86
CA LYS A 290 -21.96 -3.15 -27.86
C LYS A 290 -20.56 -3.36 -28.46
N LEU A 291 -19.83 -4.41 -28.08
CA LEU A 291 -18.51 -4.68 -28.64
C LEU A 291 -18.47 -4.65 -30.18
N PRO A 292 -19.42 -5.25 -30.93
CA PRO A 292 -19.42 -5.20 -32.40
C PRO A 292 -19.52 -3.77 -32.96
N GLU A 293 -20.15 -2.84 -32.21
CA GLU A 293 -20.37 -1.46 -32.64
C GLU A 293 -19.19 -0.54 -32.31
N ILE A 294 -18.51 -0.81 -31.20
CA ILE A 294 -17.36 0.02 -30.73
C ILE A 294 -16.03 -0.49 -31.23
N PHE A 295 -15.96 -1.74 -31.68
CA PHE A 295 -14.79 -2.34 -32.28
C PHE A 295 -14.27 -1.48 -33.43
N ARG A 296 -12.98 -1.13 -33.46
CA ARG A 296 -12.33 -0.22 -34.39
C ARG A 296 -12.67 1.27 -34.28
N LYS A 297 -13.46 1.71 -33.31
CA LYS A 297 -13.64 3.14 -33.04
C LYS A 297 -12.51 3.72 -32.19
N VAL A 298 -11.83 2.86 -31.44
CA VAL A 298 -10.63 3.12 -30.66
C VAL A 298 -9.61 2.02 -30.94
N GLY A 299 -8.42 2.09 -30.36
CA GLY A 299 -7.41 1.05 -30.50
C GLY A 299 -7.83 -0.31 -29.90
N ASP A 300 -7.32 -1.40 -30.46
CA ASP A 300 -7.61 -2.75 -29.95
C ASP A 300 -7.17 -2.90 -28.48
N ARG A 301 -6.05 -2.28 -28.10
CA ARG A 301 -5.56 -2.28 -26.72
C ARG A 301 -6.52 -1.56 -25.76
N ASN A 302 -7.18 -0.49 -26.19
CA ASN A 302 -8.19 0.20 -25.41
C ASN A 302 -9.36 -0.74 -25.05
N ILE A 303 -9.83 -1.51 -26.04
CA ILE A 303 -10.89 -2.50 -25.86
C ILE A 303 -10.44 -3.61 -24.90
N LEU A 304 -9.22 -4.13 -25.08
CA LEU A 304 -8.66 -5.16 -24.20
C LEU A 304 -8.54 -4.67 -22.76
N ARG A 305 -8.07 -3.43 -22.54
CA ARG A 305 -7.99 -2.80 -21.22
C ARG A 305 -9.35 -2.60 -20.57
N ALA A 306 -10.36 -2.20 -21.34
CA ALA A 306 -11.74 -2.13 -20.85
C ALA A 306 -12.30 -3.51 -20.50
N MET A 307 -12.04 -4.55 -21.32
CA MET A 307 -12.42 -5.93 -21.00
C MET A 307 -11.73 -6.43 -19.73
N HIS A 308 -10.45 -6.05 -19.51
CA HIS A 308 -9.75 -6.33 -18.27
C HIS A 308 -10.50 -5.71 -17.09
N PHE A 309 -10.78 -4.40 -17.16
CA PHE A 309 -11.48 -3.68 -16.09
C PHE A 309 -12.76 -4.39 -15.67
N PHE A 310 -13.69 -4.65 -16.60
CA PHE A 310 -14.97 -5.26 -16.24
C PHE A 310 -14.81 -6.65 -15.62
N LYS A 311 -13.86 -7.45 -16.14
CA LYS A 311 -13.65 -8.81 -15.63
C LYS A 311 -12.84 -8.85 -14.35
N ASP A 312 -11.90 -7.94 -14.16
CA ASP A 312 -11.11 -7.88 -12.94
C ASP A 312 -11.92 -7.27 -11.79
N ASN A 313 -12.75 -6.26 -12.09
CA ASN A 313 -13.69 -5.69 -11.13
C ASN A 313 -14.70 -6.72 -10.60
N GLU A 314 -15.25 -7.58 -11.48
CA GLU A 314 -16.11 -8.72 -11.09
C GLU A 314 -15.32 -9.75 -10.27
N ARG A 315 -14.04 -9.95 -10.59
CA ARG A 315 -13.16 -10.94 -9.94
C ARG A 315 -12.82 -10.54 -8.51
N VAL A 316 -12.58 -9.25 -8.23
CA VAL A 316 -12.33 -8.74 -6.87
C VAL A 316 -13.45 -9.15 -5.92
N GLN A 317 -14.72 -8.98 -6.33
CA GLN A 317 -15.85 -9.42 -5.50
C GLN A 317 -15.80 -10.93 -5.23
N LYS A 318 -15.46 -11.73 -6.23
CA LYS A 318 -15.34 -13.19 -6.07
C LYS A 318 -14.16 -13.58 -5.18
N GLU A 319 -13.04 -12.86 -5.24
CA GLU A 319 -11.89 -13.02 -4.35
C GLU A 319 -12.30 -12.77 -2.89
N VAL A 320 -13.03 -11.69 -2.64
CA VAL A 320 -13.56 -11.37 -1.31
C VAL A 320 -14.54 -12.44 -0.82
N ASP A 321 -15.47 -12.88 -1.69
CA ASP A 321 -16.46 -13.90 -1.36
C ASP A 321 -15.77 -15.25 -1.03
N ALA A 322 -14.72 -15.62 -1.78
CA ALA A 322 -13.93 -16.84 -1.54
C ALA A 322 -13.20 -16.78 -0.19
N LEU A 323 -12.56 -15.65 0.14
CA LEU A 323 -11.92 -15.47 1.45
C LEU A 323 -12.93 -15.56 2.60
N LYS A 324 -14.09 -14.91 2.48
CA LYS A 324 -15.18 -14.97 3.48
C LYS A 324 -15.77 -16.38 3.63
N ALA A 325 -15.78 -17.16 2.55
CA ALA A 325 -16.24 -18.56 2.56
C ALA A 325 -15.16 -19.56 3.00
N ASP A 326 -13.95 -19.08 3.33
CA ASP A 326 -12.79 -19.90 3.65
C ASP A 326 -12.35 -20.82 2.49
N ASP A 327 -12.73 -20.48 1.25
CA ASP A 327 -12.40 -21.22 0.01
C ASP A 327 -11.12 -20.65 -0.63
N PHE A 328 -9.99 -21.01 -0.03
CA PHE A 328 -8.69 -20.49 -0.45
C PHE A 328 -8.24 -21.02 -1.81
N ASP A 329 -8.64 -22.24 -2.20
CA ASP A 329 -8.32 -22.78 -3.53
C ASP A 329 -9.00 -21.97 -4.65
N THR A 330 -10.26 -21.59 -4.46
CA THR A 330 -10.97 -20.69 -5.39
C THR A 330 -10.29 -19.33 -5.40
N PHE A 331 -9.90 -18.78 -4.25
CA PHE A 331 -9.16 -17.52 -4.19
C PHE A 331 -7.86 -17.57 -5.01
N LEU A 332 -7.02 -18.59 -4.83
CA LEU A 332 -5.78 -18.76 -5.59
C LEU A 332 -6.02 -18.88 -7.11
N SER A 333 -7.09 -19.58 -7.52
CA SER A 333 -7.49 -19.65 -8.92
C SER A 333 -7.84 -18.28 -9.49
N LEU A 334 -8.56 -17.46 -8.72
CA LEU A 334 -8.93 -16.10 -9.12
C LEU A 334 -7.71 -15.17 -9.22
N ILE A 335 -6.75 -15.29 -8.31
CA ILE A 335 -5.47 -14.57 -8.37
C ILE A 335 -4.71 -14.91 -9.66
N LYS A 336 -4.64 -16.19 -10.02
CA LYS A 336 -4.02 -16.62 -11.28
C LYS A 336 -4.75 -16.05 -12.51
N GLU A 337 -6.08 -16.10 -12.50
CA GLU A 337 -6.90 -15.53 -13.58
C GLU A 337 -6.71 -14.01 -13.71
N SER A 338 -6.54 -13.27 -12.60
CA SER A 338 -6.22 -11.84 -12.60
C SER A 338 -4.87 -11.59 -13.23
N GLY A 339 -3.83 -12.38 -12.89
CA GLY A 339 -2.52 -12.33 -13.53
C GLY A 339 -2.58 -12.58 -15.04
N ASP A 340 -3.32 -13.60 -15.45
CA ASP A 340 -3.58 -13.91 -16.87
C ASP A 340 -4.31 -12.76 -17.59
N SER A 341 -5.26 -12.12 -16.92
CA SER A 341 -5.96 -10.95 -17.45
C SER A 341 -5.05 -9.74 -17.59
N SER A 342 -4.19 -9.51 -16.61
CA SER A 342 -3.15 -8.46 -16.66
C SER A 342 -2.22 -8.68 -17.85
N TYR A 343 -1.75 -9.91 -18.06
CA TYR A 343 -0.87 -10.23 -19.19
C TYR A 343 -1.58 -10.07 -20.54
N LYS A 344 -2.75 -10.69 -20.70
CA LYS A 344 -3.43 -10.83 -22.00
C LYS A 344 -4.22 -9.59 -22.41
N ARG A 345 -4.79 -8.84 -21.44
CA ARG A 345 -5.76 -7.76 -21.70
C ARG A 345 -5.25 -6.40 -21.25
N LEU A 346 -4.82 -6.25 -19.99
CA LEU A 346 -4.30 -4.98 -19.49
C LEU A 346 -2.97 -4.64 -20.16
N GLN A 347 -2.14 -5.65 -20.41
CA GLN A 347 -0.83 -5.55 -21.06
C GLN A 347 0.11 -4.60 -20.29
N ASN A 348 0.21 -4.81 -18.98
CA ASN A 348 1.12 -4.09 -18.10
C ASN A 348 2.31 -4.94 -17.61
N ILE A 349 2.66 -6.01 -18.34
CA ILE A 349 3.74 -6.94 -17.95
C ILE A 349 5.10 -6.49 -18.50
N TYR A 350 5.10 -5.81 -19.63
CA TYR A 350 6.29 -5.24 -20.27
C TYR A 350 5.93 -3.98 -21.07
N SER A 351 6.92 -3.11 -21.27
CA SER A 351 6.76 -1.92 -22.09
C SER A 351 6.86 -2.24 -23.58
N ASN A 352 5.98 -1.68 -24.40
CA ASN A 352 6.07 -1.77 -25.85
C ASN A 352 7.23 -0.92 -26.42
N HIS A 353 7.77 0.01 -25.64
CA HIS A 353 8.93 0.83 -26.01
C HIS A 353 10.25 0.07 -25.86
N ASP A 354 10.27 -0.97 -24.98
CA ASP A 354 11.41 -1.84 -24.77
C ASP A 354 10.98 -3.32 -24.68
N PHE A 355 10.52 -3.85 -25.81
CA PHE A 355 10.00 -5.23 -25.89
C PHE A 355 11.09 -6.30 -25.71
N GLN A 356 12.38 -5.95 -25.73
CA GLN A 356 13.48 -6.89 -25.51
C GLN A 356 13.79 -7.10 -24.03
N ASN A 357 13.52 -6.11 -23.17
CA ASN A 357 13.75 -6.18 -21.74
C ASN A 357 12.41 -6.41 -21.02
N GLN A 358 12.14 -7.66 -20.66
CA GLN A 358 10.87 -8.08 -20.03
C GLN A 358 11.12 -8.78 -18.69
N PRO A 359 11.66 -8.08 -17.70
CA PRO A 359 12.02 -8.71 -16.42
C PRO A 359 10.81 -9.31 -15.68
N VAL A 360 9.65 -8.65 -15.70
CA VAL A 360 8.41 -9.14 -15.08
C VAL A 360 7.92 -10.41 -15.80
N SER A 361 7.93 -10.43 -17.15
CA SER A 361 7.55 -11.62 -17.92
C SER A 361 8.43 -12.82 -17.58
N ILE A 362 9.75 -12.60 -17.50
CA ILE A 362 10.71 -13.65 -17.12
C ILE A 362 10.49 -14.08 -15.66
N GLY A 363 10.27 -13.13 -14.76
CA GLY A 363 9.98 -13.42 -13.35
C GLY A 363 8.74 -14.30 -13.19
N ILE A 364 7.64 -13.98 -13.87
CA ILE A 364 6.41 -14.79 -13.87
C ILE A 364 6.69 -16.20 -14.44
N ALA A 365 7.31 -16.30 -15.62
CA ALA A 365 7.56 -17.57 -16.27
C ALA A 365 8.45 -18.51 -15.43
N ILE A 366 9.50 -17.97 -14.80
CA ILE A 366 10.35 -18.75 -13.88
C ILE A 366 9.56 -19.16 -12.65
N SER A 367 8.81 -18.25 -12.03
CA SER A 367 8.03 -18.54 -10.83
C SER A 367 6.95 -19.59 -11.08
N GLU A 368 6.22 -19.54 -12.20
CA GLU A 368 5.25 -20.58 -12.57
C GLU A 368 5.91 -21.95 -12.72
N ASN A 369 7.09 -22.02 -13.35
CA ASN A 369 7.84 -23.26 -13.48
C ASN A 369 8.35 -23.82 -12.14
N VAL A 370 8.81 -22.94 -11.24
CA VAL A 370 9.31 -23.34 -9.91
C VAL A 370 8.16 -23.77 -9.03
N LEU A 371 7.11 -22.98 -8.94
CA LEU A 371 5.97 -23.22 -8.06
C LEU A 371 5.16 -24.48 -8.45
N GLY A 372 4.95 -24.71 -9.74
CA GLY A 372 4.09 -25.79 -10.19
C GLY A 372 2.71 -25.76 -9.52
N ASN A 373 2.41 -26.76 -8.68
CA ASN A 373 1.17 -26.85 -7.89
C ASN A 373 1.32 -26.32 -6.44
N ASN A 374 2.48 -25.74 -6.11
CA ASN A 374 2.77 -25.28 -4.75
C ASN A 374 2.48 -23.78 -4.56
N GLY A 375 1.93 -23.13 -5.58
CA GLY A 375 1.58 -21.71 -5.47
C GLY A 375 1.11 -21.13 -6.77
N VAL A 376 0.76 -19.86 -6.72
CA VAL A 376 0.36 -19.04 -7.88
C VAL A 376 1.12 -17.71 -7.84
N CYS A 377 1.37 -17.14 -9.02
CA CYS A 377 2.01 -15.83 -9.10
C CYS A 377 1.35 -14.94 -10.14
N ARG A 378 1.56 -13.63 -9.98
CA ARG A 378 1.09 -12.60 -10.90
C ARG A 378 2.00 -11.36 -10.85
N VAL A 379 1.80 -10.45 -11.78
CA VAL A 379 2.37 -9.09 -11.67
C VAL A 379 1.87 -8.42 -10.37
N HIS A 380 2.73 -7.66 -9.73
CA HIS A 380 2.41 -6.88 -8.53
C HIS A 380 2.39 -5.37 -8.86
N GLY A 381 1.32 -4.69 -8.41
CA GLY A 381 1.15 -3.25 -8.59
C GLY A 381 1.04 -2.82 -10.05
N GLY A 382 1.64 -1.68 -10.39
CA GLY A 382 1.50 -1.06 -11.70
C GLY A 382 2.03 -1.86 -12.89
N GLY A 383 2.96 -2.78 -12.67
CA GLY A 383 3.54 -3.60 -13.73
C GLY A 383 4.63 -2.89 -14.54
N PHE A 384 4.84 -3.33 -15.78
CA PHE A 384 5.88 -2.94 -16.74
C PHE A 384 7.30 -3.23 -16.26
N ALA A 385 7.60 -3.03 -14.99
CA ALA A 385 8.84 -3.32 -14.29
C ALA A 385 8.56 -3.64 -12.81
N GLY A 386 9.60 -3.74 -11.98
CA GLY A 386 9.49 -3.88 -10.52
C GLY A 386 9.27 -5.31 -10.08
N THR A 387 8.12 -5.62 -9.51
CA THR A 387 7.93 -6.84 -8.73
C THR A 387 6.81 -7.73 -9.27
N ILE A 388 6.89 -9.01 -8.89
CA ILE A 388 5.79 -9.98 -8.98
C ILE A 388 5.38 -10.39 -7.58
N GLN A 389 4.13 -10.82 -7.45
CA GLN A 389 3.56 -11.37 -6.23
C GLN A 389 3.35 -12.86 -6.39
N ALA A 390 3.68 -13.64 -5.38
CA ALA A 390 3.44 -15.08 -5.35
C ALA A 390 2.84 -15.52 -4.02
N PHE A 391 1.82 -16.36 -4.07
CA PHE A 391 1.29 -17.09 -2.92
C PHE A 391 1.91 -18.49 -2.96
N VAL A 392 2.69 -18.83 -1.96
CA VAL A 392 3.57 -20.01 -1.94
C VAL A 392 3.27 -20.86 -0.71
N LYS A 393 3.15 -22.17 -0.86
CA LYS A 393 3.05 -23.08 0.30
C LYS A 393 4.27 -22.93 1.19
N THR A 394 4.06 -22.86 2.51
CA THR A 394 5.14 -22.66 3.49
C THR A 394 6.07 -23.86 3.65
N ASP A 395 5.64 -25.06 3.23
CA ASP A 395 6.41 -26.30 3.26
C ASP A 395 7.15 -26.61 1.93
N PHE A 396 7.11 -25.67 0.97
CA PHE A 396 7.72 -25.81 -0.35
C PHE A 396 9.24 -25.40 -0.39
#